data_89bb76f0f14770766bd6fb00eac95969
#
_entry.id   89bb76f0f14770766bd6fb00eac95969
#
_cell.length_a   1.000
_cell.length_b   1.000
_cell.length_c   1.000
_cell.angle_alpha   90.00
_cell.angle_beta   90.00
_cell.angle_gamma   90.00
#
_symmetry.space_group_name_H-M   'P 1'
#
loop_
_entity.id
_entity.type
_entity.pdbx_description
1 polymer ?
#
loop_
_entity_poly.entity_id
_entity_poly.type
_entity_poly.pdbx_seq_one_letter_code
_entity_poly.pdbx_strand_id
1 'polypeptide(L)'
;NSRLSRTLANWLLPWLKTPSENTHNMPSKRINNAIRLEFSSEALVQANISGAAFSGECLWIAGDEACGIDRLRRLDPSGTELLRFGDGLSFPLSELLALPGAADEEADLEGMTVADGYLWVVGSHGLKRKNVKNDRDDAENAKRLAKVTLDGNRRLLACLPIEMGDDGKPCLVREAKDGRRARRLKGDAESNLLTQAVADDPHFGPYMGIPGKDNGFDIEGLVVDGNRLLIGLRGPVLRGWSALLEI
;
A
#
# COMPACT_ATOMS: atom_id res chain seq x y z
N ASN A 1 16.97 17.60 -19.54
CA ASN A 1 18.24 17.08 -18.97
C ASN A 1 17.91 16.39 -17.66
N SER A 2 17.41 15.16 -17.78
CA SER A 2 16.86 14.36 -16.69
C SER A 2 17.97 13.75 -15.83
N ARG A 3 18.08 14.20 -14.59
CA ARG A 3 18.89 13.52 -13.57
C ARG A 3 18.31 12.13 -13.21
N LEU A 4 17.04 11.86 -13.50
CA LEU A 4 16.34 10.60 -13.21
C LEU A 4 16.88 9.38 -13.97
N SER A 5 17.44 9.54 -15.19
CA SER A 5 17.83 8.38 -16.00
C SER A 5 19.19 7.78 -15.69
N ARG A 6 20.07 8.48 -14.98
CA ARG A 6 21.44 7.99 -14.69
C ARG A 6 21.59 7.27 -13.34
N THR A 7 20.71 7.53 -12.38
CA THR A 7 20.81 6.95 -11.04
C THR A 7 20.24 5.53 -11.00
N LEU A 8 19.17 5.27 -11.77
CA LEU A 8 18.57 3.92 -11.85
C LEU A 8 19.47 2.89 -12.52
N ALA A 9 20.26 3.27 -13.53
CA ALA A 9 21.16 2.34 -14.24
C ALA A 9 22.29 1.82 -13.37
N ASN A 10 22.78 2.60 -12.40
CA ASN A 10 23.93 2.21 -11.57
C ASN A 10 23.56 1.34 -10.36
N TRP A 11 22.31 1.28 -9.95
CA TRP A 11 21.85 0.49 -8.80
C TRP A 11 21.38 -0.92 -9.16
N LEU A 12 20.86 -1.12 -10.38
CA LEU A 12 20.38 -2.42 -10.86
C LEU A 12 21.48 -3.31 -11.46
N LEU A 13 22.58 -2.72 -11.91
CA LEU A 13 23.70 -3.45 -12.55
C LEU A 13 24.38 -4.54 -11.69
N PRO A 14 24.48 -4.45 -10.34
CA PRO A 14 25.04 -5.54 -9.54
C PRO A 14 24.16 -6.79 -9.43
N TRP A 15 22.87 -6.66 -9.71
CA TRP A 15 21.87 -7.75 -9.56
C TRP A 15 21.52 -8.44 -10.88
N LEU A 16 21.90 -7.87 -12.02
CA LEU A 16 21.69 -8.43 -13.35
C LEU A 16 22.96 -9.15 -13.84
N LYS A 17 23.50 -10.07 -13.07
CA LYS A 17 24.40 -11.08 -13.62
C LYS A 17 23.55 -12.09 -14.39
N THR A 18 23.66 -12.05 -15.72
CA THR A 18 23.18 -13.15 -16.58
C THR A 18 23.75 -14.47 -16.06
N PRO A 19 22.92 -15.49 -15.80
CA PRO A 19 23.43 -16.81 -15.45
C PRO A 19 24.17 -17.36 -16.67
N SER A 20 25.45 -17.68 -16.53
CA SER A 20 26.13 -18.57 -17.44
C SER A 20 25.42 -19.93 -17.39
N GLU A 21 25.13 -20.48 -18.55
CA GLU A 21 24.58 -21.82 -18.72
C GLU A 21 25.45 -22.87 -18.01
N ASN A 22 25.03 -23.26 -16.81
CA ASN A 22 25.38 -24.50 -16.18
C ASN A 22 24.10 -25.11 -15.63
N THR A 23 23.46 -25.92 -16.48
CA THR A 23 22.33 -26.79 -16.11
C THR A 23 22.83 -27.91 -15.21
N HIS A 24 23.04 -27.63 -13.95
CA HIS A 24 23.03 -28.64 -12.92
C HIS A 24 21.63 -28.67 -12.31
N ASN A 25 20.97 -29.80 -12.49
CA ASN A 25 19.72 -30.21 -11.87
C ASN A 25 19.80 -29.99 -10.35
N MET A 26 19.50 -28.78 -9.88
CA MET A 26 19.21 -28.56 -8.47
C MET A 26 17.80 -29.12 -8.22
N PRO A 27 17.63 -30.02 -7.24
CA PRO A 27 16.29 -30.40 -6.84
C PRO A 27 15.54 -29.13 -6.46
N SER A 28 14.39 -28.89 -7.09
CA SER A 28 13.51 -27.78 -6.73
C SER A 28 13.09 -28.01 -5.28
N LYS A 29 13.82 -27.44 -4.34
CA LYS A 29 13.35 -27.30 -2.96
C LYS A 29 12.09 -26.47 -3.06
N ARG A 30 10.92 -27.09 -3.01
CA ARG A 30 9.66 -26.39 -2.83
C ARG A 30 9.87 -25.55 -1.57
N ILE A 31 9.85 -24.22 -1.71
CA ILE A 31 9.85 -23.30 -0.60
C ILE A 31 8.46 -23.44 0.01
N ASN A 32 8.31 -24.39 0.94
CA ASN A 32 7.09 -24.58 1.72
C ASN A 32 7.02 -23.55 2.87
N ASN A 33 7.36 -22.31 2.62
CA ASN A 33 7.27 -21.22 3.60
C ASN A 33 5.93 -20.49 3.42
N ALA A 34 4.82 -21.21 3.52
CA ALA A 34 3.52 -20.59 3.60
C ALA A 34 3.36 -19.96 4.99
N ILE A 35 2.78 -18.77 5.03
CA ILE A 35 2.35 -18.09 6.25
C ILE A 35 0.84 -18.25 6.35
N ARG A 36 0.34 -18.64 7.52
CA ARG A 36 -1.08 -18.69 7.79
C ARG A 36 -1.50 -17.46 8.58
N LEU A 37 -2.48 -16.73 8.06
CA LEU A 37 -3.12 -15.62 8.75
C LEU A 37 -4.45 -16.09 9.34
N GLU A 38 -4.69 -15.75 10.59
CA GLU A 38 -5.91 -16.08 11.34
C GLU A 38 -6.59 -14.79 11.77
N PHE A 39 -7.75 -14.52 11.18
CA PHE A 39 -8.51 -13.30 11.43
C PHE A 39 -9.58 -13.53 12.48
N SER A 40 -9.81 -12.52 13.33
CA SER A 40 -11.00 -12.45 14.17
C SER A 40 -12.21 -12.01 13.33
N SER A 41 -13.42 -12.23 13.84
CA SER A 41 -14.65 -11.72 13.23
C SER A 41 -14.72 -10.18 13.22
N GLU A 42 -13.94 -9.53 14.06
CA GLU A 42 -13.91 -8.07 14.24
C GLU A 42 -12.77 -7.41 13.46
N ALA A 43 -11.95 -8.19 12.72
CA ALA A 43 -10.87 -7.65 11.92
C ALA A 43 -11.41 -6.73 10.82
N LEU A 44 -10.76 -5.59 10.61
CA LEU A 44 -11.08 -4.66 9.53
C LEU A 44 -10.66 -5.20 8.16
N VAL A 45 -9.56 -5.97 8.14
CA VAL A 45 -8.99 -6.57 6.94
C VAL A 45 -9.17 -8.09 6.99
N GLN A 46 -10.19 -8.61 6.32
CA GLN A 46 -10.46 -10.06 6.27
C GLN A 46 -10.19 -10.67 4.88
N ALA A 47 -10.13 -9.83 3.85
CA ALA A 47 -9.91 -10.20 2.46
C ALA A 47 -9.20 -9.05 1.73
N ASN A 48 -8.82 -9.27 0.48
CA ASN A 48 -8.25 -8.23 -0.39
C ASN A 48 -7.06 -7.50 0.27
N ILE A 49 -6.14 -8.27 0.87
CA ILE A 49 -4.93 -7.72 1.48
C ILE A 49 -4.05 -7.15 0.37
N SER A 50 -3.73 -5.87 0.46
CA SER A 50 -2.91 -5.12 -0.49
C SER A 50 -1.59 -4.64 0.12
N GLY A 51 -1.54 -4.44 1.43
CA GLY A 51 -0.33 -3.99 2.13
C GLY A 51 0.04 -4.86 3.33
N ALA A 52 1.36 -5.06 3.54
CA ALA A 52 1.89 -5.74 4.71
C ALA A 52 3.25 -5.20 5.13
N ALA A 53 3.49 -5.10 6.44
CA ALA A 53 4.79 -4.72 7.00
C ALA A 53 5.04 -5.41 8.35
N PHE A 54 6.30 -5.77 8.63
CA PHE A 54 6.68 -6.36 9.90
C PHE A 54 7.20 -5.32 10.89
N SER A 55 6.87 -5.54 12.17
CA SER A 55 7.45 -4.82 13.30
C SER A 55 7.72 -5.83 14.43
N GLY A 56 8.96 -6.30 14.53
CA GLY A 56 9.31 -7.40 15.45
C GLY A 56 8.52 -8.67 15.12
N GLU A 57 7.82 -9.21 16.13
CA GLU A 57 6.99 -10.41 16.02
C GLU A 57 5.54 -10.11 15.57
N CYS A 58 5.26 -8.89 15.11
CA CYS A 58 3.96 -8.48 14.63
C CYS A 58 3.97 -8.19 13.14
N LEU A 59 2.85 -8.51 12.49
CA LEU A 59 2.56 -8.22 11.09
C LEU A 59 1.43 -7.21 11.03
N TRP A 60 1.67 -6.06 10.41
CA TRP A 60 0.67 -5.08 10.03
C TRP A 60 0.11 -5.45 8.68
N ILE A 61 -1.19 -5.37 8.51
CA ILE A 61 -1.88 -5.63 7.23
C ILE A 61 -2.90 -4.54 6.94
N ALA A 62 -3.06 -4.23 5.67
CA ALA A 62 -4.09 -3.36 5.14
C ALA A 62 -4.74 -4.00 3.92
N GLY A 63 -5.90 -3.50 3.52
CA GLY A 63 -6.64 -4.00 2.37
C GLY A 63 -7.35 -2.90 1.60
N ASP A 64 -7.75 -3.22 0.37
CA ASP A 64 -8.34 -2.29 -0.60
C ASP A 64 -9.65 -1.68 -0.09
N GLU A 65 -10.49 -2.48 0.59
CA GLU A 65 -11.86 -2.08 0.95
C GLU A 65 -11.96 -1.55 2.39
N ALA A 66 -10.84 -1.55 3.14
CA ALA A 66 -10.80 -1.13 4.53
C ALA A 66 -10.37 0.35 4.69
N CYS A 67 -10.89 1.01 5.72
CA CYS A 67 -10.35 2.28 6.21
C CYS A 67 -9.66 2.08 7.56
N GLY A 68 -8.75 1.12 7.61
CA GLY A 68 -8.04 0.72 8.83
C GLY A 68 -6.90 -0.23 8.57
N ILE A 69 -6.21 -0.56 9.64
CA ILE A 69 -5.04 -1.43 9.66
C ILE A 69 -5.24 -2.45 10.77
N ASP A 70 -4.94 -3.70 10.50
CA ASP A 70 -4.90 -4.73 11.52
C ASP A 70 -3.45 -5.10 11.87
N ARG A 71 -3.18 -5.32 13.15
CA ARG A 71 -1.96 -5.93 13.63
C ARG A 71 -2.24 -7.37 13.99
N LEU A 72 -1.53 -8.30 13.38
CA LEU A 72 -1.48 -9.71 13.78
C LEU A 72 -0.18 -9.97 14.53
N ARG A 73 -0.21 -10.78 15.58
CA ARG A 73 1.00 -11.25 16.25
C ARG A 73 1.39 -12.64 15.79
N ARG A 74 2.67 -12.96 15.87
CA ARG A 74 3.14 -14.31 15.68
C ARG A 74 2.56 -15.22 16.78
N LEU A 75 2.00 -16.33 16.33
CA LEU A 75 1.49 -17.37 17.24
C LEU A 75 2.57 -18.42 17.47
N ASP A 76 2.56 -19.01 18.68
CA ASP A 76 3.49 -20.08 19.02
C ASP A 76 3.34 -21.26 18.06
N PRO A 77 4.45 -21.97 17.74
CA PRO A 77 4.38 -23.13 16.88
C PRO A 77 3.50 -24.24 17.52
N SER A 78 2.37 -24.52 16.91
CA SER A 78 1.47 -25.60 17.35
C SER A 78 1.83 -26.96 16.72
N GLY A 79 3.14 -27.25 16.62
CA GLY A 79 3.62 -28.50 16.01
C GLY A 79 3.46 -28.57 14.48
N THR A 80 3.05 -27.49 13.83
CA THR A 80 2.99 -27.38 12.38
C THR A 80 4.21 -26.63 11.85
N GLU A 81 4.70 -26.98 10.67
CA GLU A 81 5.83 -26.29 10.02
C GLU A 81 5.47 -24.89 9.49
N LEU A 82 4.20 -24.47 9.60
CA LEU A 82 3.73 -23.20 9.07
C LEU A 82 3.89 -22.07 10.12
N LEU A 83 4.48 -20.97 9.68
CA LEU A 83 4.47 -19.75 10.44
C LEU A 83 3.05 -19.18 10.50
N ARG A 84 2.55 -18.90 11.71
CA ARG A 84 1.19 -18.45 11.95
C ARG A 84 1.16 -17.06 12.57
N PHE A 85 0.25 -16.21 12.08
CA PHE A 85 -0.06 -14.91 12.66
C PHE A 85 -1.55 -14.81 12.94
N GLY A 86 -1.92 -14.28 14.09
CA GLY A 86 -3.31 -14.13 14.51
C GLY A 86 -3.41 -13.23 15.74
N ASP A 87 -4.44 -13.39 16.53
CA ASP A 87 -4.70 -12.57 17.73
C ASP A 87 -4.64 -11.07 17.37
N GLY A 88 -5.49 -10.71 16.39
CA GLY A 88 -5.50 -9.43 15.74
C GLY A 88 -6.02 -8.29 16.61
N LEU A 89 -5.50 -7.10 16.38
CA LEU A 89 -6.01 -5.84 16.91
C LEU A 89 -6.18 -4.85 15.76
N SER A 90 -7.36 -4.25 15.67
CA SER A 90 -7.73 -3.32 14.59
C SER A 90 -7.51 -1.87 15.00
N PHE A 91 -7.09 -1.06 14.03
CA PHE A 91 -6.82 0.37 14.17
C PHE A 91 -7.55 1.14 13.08
N PRO A 92 -8.78 1.65 13.33
CA PRO A 92 -9.47 2.51 12.39
C PRO A 92 -8.66 3.79 12.13
N LEU A 93 -8.42 4.15 10.87
CA LEU A 93 -7.62 5.33 10.53
C LEU A 93 -8.25 6.63 11.02
N SER A 94 -9.59 6.70 11.10
CA SER A 94 -10.32 7.86 11.62
C SER A 94 -10.01 8.17 13.09
N GLU A 95 -9.58 7.18 13.88
CA GLU A 95 -9.16 7.37 15.26
C GLU A 95 -7.75 7.94 15.37
N LEU A 96 -6.93 7.73 14.33
CA LEU A 96 -5.52 8.12 14.30
C LEU A 96 -5.28 9.43 13.57
N LEU A 97 -6.06 9.73 12.52
CA LEU A 97 -5.86 10.84 11.61
C LEU A 97 -7.17 11.60 11.35
N ALA A 98 -7.04 12.88 10.99
CA ALA A 98 -8.11 13.59 10.26
C ALA A 98 -8.04 13.13 8.80
N LEU A 99 -8.99 12.30 8.37
CA LEU A 99 -9.03 11.73 7.04
C LEU A 99 -9.31 12.78 5.95
N PRO A 100 -8.87 12.56 4.69
CA PRO A 100 -9.24 13.42 3.56
C PRO A 100 -10.72 13.33 3.19
N GLY A 101 -11.30 12.13 3.25
CA GLY A 101 -12.70 11.82 2.96
C GLY A 101 -13.49 11.41 4.19
N ALA A 102 -14.65 10.82 4.01
CA ALA A 102 -15.50 10.33 5.09
C ALA A 102 -14.88 9.09 5.78
N ALA A 103 -15.21 8.87 7.05
CA ALA A 103 -14.61 7.80 7.86
C ALA A 103 -14.99 6.38 7.38
N ASP A 104 -16.09 6.26 6.65
CA ASP A 104 -16.62 5.03 6.07
C ASP A 104 -16.22 4.81 4.60
N GLU A 105 -15.50 5.76 3.99
CA GLU A 105 -14.93 5.59 2.66
C GLU A 105 -13.67 4.71 2.72
N GLU A 106 -13.47 3.89 1.70
CA GLU A 106 -12.27 3.07 1.52
C GLU A 106 -11.00 3.93 1.45
N ALA A 107 -9.94 3.49 2.13
CA ALA A 107 -8.62 4.13 2.02
C ALA A 107 -7.76 3.51 0.91
N ASP A 108 -8.10 2.30 0.45
CA ASP A 108 -7.40 1.59 -0.64
C ASP A 108 -5.88 1.63 -0.43
N LEU A 109 -5.46 1.16 0.75
CA LEU A 109 -4.04 1.20 1.15
C LEU A 109 -3.27 0.15 0.37
N GLU A 110 -2.35 0.57 -0.48
CA GLU A 110 -1.59 -0.27 -1.42
C GLU A 110 -0.12 -0.46 -1.05
N GLY A 111 0.37 0.35 -0.13
CA GLY A 111 1.74 0.24 0.33
C GLY A 111 1.91 0.61 1.78
N MET A 112 2.77 -0.15 2.48
CA MET A 112 3.16 0.16 3.85
C MET A 112 4.58 -0.28 4.15
N THR A 113 5.24 0.45 5.04
CA THR A 113 6.58 0.15 5.52
C THR A 113 6.79 0.67 6.92
N VAL A 114 7.65 0.01 7.70
CA VAL A 114 8.04 0.47 9.04
C VAL A 114 9.40 1.13 8.97
N ALA A 115 9.48 2.39 9.38
CA ALA A 115 10.73 3.15 9.45
C ALA A 115 10.66 4.18 10.58
N ASP A 116 11.76 4.39 11.28
CA ASP A 116 11.97 5.41 12.32
C ASP A 116 10.87 5.44 13.39
N GLY A 117 10.36 4.26 13.77
CA GLY A 117 9.30 4.13 14.77
C GLY A 117 7.91 4.53 14.28
N TYR A 118 7.71 4.63 12.98
CA TYR A 118 6.42 4.85 12.34
C TYR A 118 6.04 3.69 11.43
N LEU A 119 4.75 3.44 11.30
CA LEU A 119 4.17 2.76 10.18
C LEU A 119 3.78 3.81 9.13
N TRP A 120 4.42 3.76 7.98
CA TRP A 120 4.11 4.57 6.82
C TRP A 120 3.11 3.83 5.93
N VAL A 121 2.13 4.55 5.42
CA VAL A 121 1.06 3.99 4.59
C VAL A 121 0.75 4.91 3.42
N VAL A 122 0.37 4.33 2.29
CA VAL A 122 -0.07 5.07 1.10
C VAL A 122 -1.29 4.40 0.49
N GLY A 123 -2.29 5.21 0.16
CA GLY A 123 -3.42 4.79 -0.67
C GLY A 123 -3.07 4.84 -2.16
N SER A 124 -3.89 4.23 -2.98
CA SER A 124 -3.65 4.12 -4.43
C SER A 124 -3.57 5.46 -5.17
N HIS A 125 -4.16 6.53 -4.64
CA HIS A 125 -4.34 7.83 -5.30
C HIS A 125 -5.09 7.76 -6.65
N GLY A 126 -5.54 6.57 -7.04
CA GLY A 126 -6.20 6.32 -8.30
C GLY A 126 -7.70 6.67 -8.31
N LEU A 127 -8.23 6.95 -9.50
CA LEU A 127 -9.66 7.00 -9.73
C LEU A 127 -10.24 5.60 -9.92
N LYS A 128 -11.52 5.42 -9.59
CA LYS A 128 -12.26 4.16 -9.78
C LYS A 128 -13.24 4.28 -10.95
N ARG A 129 -13.28 3.24 -11.78
CA ARG A 129 -14.37 3.04 -12.75
C ARG A 129 -15.29 1.95 -12.23
N LYS A 130 -16.61 2.18 -12.31
CA LYS A 130 -17.56 1.15 -11.91
C LYS A 130 -17.52 -0.04 -12.85
N ASN A 131 -17.35 -1.25 -12.27
CA ASN A 131 -17.39 -2.50 -13.02
C ASN A 131 -18.76 -2.83 -13.58
N VAL A 132 -18.81 -3.60 -14.67
CA VAL A 132 -20.02 -4.27 -15.13
C VAL A 132 -20.55 -5.24 -14.08
N LYS A 133 -21.84 -5.54 -14.13
CA LYS A 133 -22.50 -6.57 -13.32
C LYS A 133 -23.23 -7.54 -14.22
N ASN A 134 -23.14 -8.82 -13.93
CA ASN A 134 -23.74 -9.89 -14.74
C ASN A 134 -25.28 -9.91 -14.64
N ASP A 135 -25.84 -9.31 -13.61
CA ASP A 135 -27.28 -9.21 -13.34
C ASP A 135 -27.93 -7.96 -13.98
N ARG A 136 -27.17 -7.24 -14.84
CA ARG A 136 -27.63 -6.00 -15.50
C ARG A 136 -27.56 -6.12 -17.03
N ASP A 137 -28.44 -5.38 -17.70
CA ASP A 137 -28.41 -5.29 -19.16
C ASP A 137 -27.22 -4.45 -19.69
N ASP A 138 -27.01 -4.48 -21.00
CA ASP A 138 -25.90 -3.78 -21.66
C ASP A 138 -25.99 -2.25 -21.51
N ALA A 139 -27.21 -1.69 -21.53
CA ALA A 139 -27.39 -0.24 -21.41
C ALA A 139 -27.08 0.25 -19.98
N GLU A 140 -27.47 -0.51 -18.97
CA GLU A 140 -27.10 -0.25 -17.57
C GLU A 140 -25.61 -0.42 -17.34
N ASN A 141 -25.00 -1.45 -17.92
CA ASN A 141 -23.57 -1.71 -17.83
C ASN A 141 -22.75 -0.63 -18.55
N ALA A 142 -23.19 -0.13 -19.70
CA ALA A 142 -22.58 1.00 -20.39
C ALA A 142 -22.58 2.28 -19.52
N LYS A 143 -23.70 2.57 -18.85
CA LYS A 143 -23.79 3.69 -17.89
C LYS A 143 -22.85 3.51 -16.70
N ARG A 144 -22.69 2.28 -16.20
CA ARG A 144 -21.74 1.99 -15.11
C ARG A 144 -20.31 2.24 -15.54
N LEU A 145 -19.90 1.72 -16.71
CA LEU A 145 -18.56 1.93 -17.27
C LEU A 145 -18.26 3.43 -17.54
N ALA A 146 -19.26 4.25 -17.85
CA ALA A 146 -19.06 5.68 -18.01
C ALA A 146 -18.79 6.41 -16.67
N LYS A 147 -19.13 5.77 -15.52
CA LYS A 147 -19.01 6.42 -14.22
C LYS A 147 -17.62 6.23 -13.62
N VAL A 148 -16.89 7.34 -13.49
CA VAL A 148 -15.63 7.46 -12.76
C VAL A 148 -15.90 8.13 -11.41
N THR A 149 -15.29 7.63 -10.34
CA THR A 149 -15.43 8.14 -8.97
C THR A 149 -14.07 8.25 -8.30
N LEU A 150 -14.00 9.10 -7.30
CA LEU A 150 -12.88 9.23 -6.39
C LEU A 150 -13.42 9.06 -4.97
N ASP A 151 -12.81 8.17 -4.20
CA ASP A 151 -12.97 8.09 -2.76
C ASP A 151 -11.83 8.91 -2.13
N GLY A 152 -12.17 9.88 -1.28
CA GLY A 152 -11.22 10.87 -0.79
C GLY A 152 -10.06 10.25 0.01
N ASN A 153 -10.33 9.18 0.77
CA ASN A 153 -9.32 8.50 1.58
C ASN A 153 -8.24 7.79 0.75
N ARG A 154 -8.47 7.50 -0.53
CA ARG A 154 -7.45 7.00 -1.45
C ARG A 154 -6.27 7.97 -1.64
N ARG A 155 -6.46 9.27 -1.31
CA ARG A 155 -5.41 10.30 -1.32
C ARG A 155 -4.52 10.29 -0.09
N LEU A 156 -4.57 9.25 0.72
CA LEU A 156 -3.78 9.16 1.94
C LEU A 156 -2.32 8.81 1.64
N LEU A 157 -1.39 9.62 2.14
CA LEU A 157 0.00 9.29 2.40
C LEU A 157 0.27 9.76 3.83
N ALA A 158 0.58 8.83 4.72
CA ALA A 158 0.63 9.11 6.15
C ALA A 158 1.72 8.33 6.87
N CYS A 159 2.11 8.82 8.05
CA CYS A 159 2.92 8.10 9.00
C CYS A 159 2.23 8.07 10.38
N LEU A 160 2.19 6.89 10.97
CA LEU A 160 1.50 6.56 12.21
C LEU A 160 2.54 6.11 13.23
N PRO A 161 2.70 6.78 14.39
CA PRO A 161 3.65 6.35 15.40
C PRO A 161 3.32 4.94 15.91
N ILE A 162 4.36 4.11 15.98
CA ILE A 162 4.31 2.82 16.65
C ILE A 162 4.81 3.02 18.07
N GLU A 163 4.02 2.60 19.05
CA GLU A 163 4.37 2.60 20.47
C GLU A 163 4.13 1.22 21.07
N MET A 164 4.84 0.88 22.12
CA MET A 164 4.54 -0.34 22.86
C MET A 164 3.33 -0.12 23.76
N GLY A 165 2.28 -0.91 23.55
CA GLY A 165 1.10 -0.92 24.39
C GLY A 165 1.36 -1.55 25.77
N ASP A 166 0.37 -1.49 26.64
CA ASP A 166 0.45 -2.06 27.98
C ASP A 166 0.57 -3.59 27.96
N ASP A 167 0.15 -4.22 26.89
CA ASP A 167 0.31 -5.66 26.62
C ASP A 167 1.71 -6.05 26.11
N GLY A 168 2.64 -5.09 26.04
CA GLY A 168 4.00 -5.27 25.55
C GLY A 168 4.10 -5.48 24.03
N LYS A 169 3.04 -5.15 23.27
CA LYS A 169 3.01 -5.29 21.81
C LYS A 169 2.93 -3.92 21.12
N PRO A 170 3.44 -3.81 19.88
CA PRO A 170 3.35 -2.57 19.14
C PRO A 170 1.89 -2.21 18.85
N CYS A 171 1.52 -0.95 19.06
CA CYS A 171 0.21 -0.38 18.70
C CYS A 171 0.40 0.94 17.97
N LEU A 172 -0.58 1.31 17.15
CA LEU A 172 -0.62 2.60 16.49
C LEU A 172 -1.29 3.62 17.40
N VAL A 173 -0.70 4.81 17.49
CA VAL A 173 -1.22 5.88 18.34
C VAL A 173 -1.26 7.19 17.57
N ARG A 174 -2.20 8.08 17.94
CA ARG A 174 -2.26 9.43 17.39
C ARG A 174 -1.06 10.27 17.83
N GLU A 175 -0.65 10.12 19.10
CA GLU A 175 0.50 10.79 19.70
C GLU A 175 1.20 9.84 20.65
N ALA A 176 2.48 9.59 20.39
CA ALA A 176 3.32 8.74 21.22
C ALA A 176 3.89 9.52 22.42
N LYS A 177 4.29 8.80 23.49
CA LYS A 177 4.85 9.37 24.72
C LYS A 177 6.13 10.18 24.49
N ASP A 178 6.87 9.88 23.41
CA ASP A 178 8.07 10.60 23.01
C ASP A 178 7.78 11.85 22.16
N GLY A 179 6.50 12.18 21.93
CA GLY A 179 6.06 13.35 21.17
C GLY A 179 5.91 13.13 19.68
N ARG A 180 6.19 11.92 19.15
CA ARG A 180 5.87 11.58 17.76
C ARG A 180 4.36 11.62 17.55
N ARG A 181 3.92 12.14 16.42
CA ARG A 181 2.49 12.29 16.09
C ARG A 181 2.15 11.67 14.76
N ALA A 182 0.95 11.11 14.68
CA ALA A 182 0.37 10.71 13.40
C ALA A 182 0.20 11.93 12.50
N ARG A 183 0.63 11.81 11.26
CA ARG A 183 0.59 12.88 10.26
C ARG A 183 0.22 12.33 8.91
N ARG A 184 -0.44 13.14 8.12
CA ARG A 184 -0.68 12.86 6.71
C ARG A 184 -0.21 14.00 5.82
N LEU A 185 0.02 13.67 4.56
CA LEU A 185 0.32 14.68 3.55
C LEU A 185 -0.85 15.67 3.45
N LYS A 186 -0.52 16.95 3.34
CA LYS A 186 -1.50 18.03 3.27
C LYS A 186 -2.32 17.95 1.99
N GLY A 187 -3.63 18.06 2.13
CA GLY A 187 -4.61 18.01 1.05
C GLY A 187 -6.00 17.68 1.58
N ASP A 188 -6.91 17.41 0.67
CA ASP A 188 -8.32 17.10 0.90
C ASP A 188 -8.75 15.85 0.13
N ALA A 189 -10.05 15.62 0.01
CA ALA A 189 -10.62 14.49 -0.72
C ALA A 189 -10.31 14.52 -2.23
N GLU A 190 -10.07 15.70 -2.80
CA GLU A 190 -9.86 15.85 -4.24
C GLU A 190 -8.39 15.80 -4.62
N SER A 191 -7.52 16.42 -3.81
CA SER A 191 -6.09 16.51 -4.10
C SER A 191 -5.20 16.63 -2.86
N ASN A 192 -3.93 16.31 -3.02
CA ASN A 192 -2.88 16.57 -2.04
C ASN A 192 -1.60 17.08 -2.75
N LEU A 193 -0.57 17.41 -1.97
CA LEU A 193 0.69 17.93 -2.52
C LEU A 193 1.35 16.96 -3.51
N LEU A 194 1.21 15.63 -3.33
CA LEU A 194 1.74 14.63 -4.27
C LEU A 194 1.01 14.69 -5.60
N THR A 195 -0.33 14.66 -5.58
CA THR A 195 -1.13 14.71 -6.81
C THR A 195 -0.96 16.01 -7.57
N GLN A 196 -0.79 17.13 -6.85
CA GLN A 196 -0.48 18.43 -7.48
C GLN A 196 0.88 18.40 -8.19
N ALA A 197 1.92 17.89 -7.53
CA ALA A 197 3.25 17.78 -8.14
C ALA A 197 3.25 16.83 -9.36
N VAL A 198 2.52 15.71 -9.29
CA VAL A 198 2.40 14.75 -10.40
C VAL A 198 1.58 15.30 -11.56
N ALA A 199 0.55 16.12 -11.28
CA ALA A 199 -0.29 16.72 -12.32
C ALA A 199 0.50 17.63 -13.28
N ASP A 200 1.57 18.26 -12.80
CA ASP A 200 2.45 19.13 -13.57
C ASP A 200 3.55 18.35 -14.33
N ASP A 201 3.72 17.06 -14.06
CA ASP A 201 4.72 16.23 -14.74
C ASP A 201 4.25 15.84 -16.14
N PRO A 202 5.07 16.04 -17.18
CA PRO A 202 4.67 15.75 -18.58
C PRO A 202 4.43 14.26 -18.87
N HIS A 203 4.96 13.35 -18.06
CA HIS A 203 4.80 11.91 -18.25
C HIS A 203 3.59 11.35 -17.50
N PHE A 204 3.27 11.90 -16.33
CA PHE A 204 2.22 11.38 -15.44
C PHE A 204 0.96 12.24 -15.43
N GLY A 205 1.07 13.55 -15.58
CA GLY A 205 -0.06 14.48 -15.56
C GLY A 205 -1.23 14.08 -16.47
N PRO A 206 -0.99 13.68 -17.73
CA PRO A 206 -2.05 13.23 -18.64
C PRO A 206 -2.86 12.02 -18.13
N TYR A 207 -2.33 11.25 -17.18
CA TYR A 207 -2.97 10.04 -16.65
C TYR A 207 -3.75 10.27 -15.36
N MET A 208 -3.67 11.46 -14.76
CA MET A 208 -4.35 11.78 -13.50
C MET A 208 -5.87 11.73 -13.61
N GLY A 209 -6.44 11.94 -14.80
CA GLY A 209 -7.88 11.85 -15.08
C GLY A 209 -8.36 10.46 -15.51
N ILE A 210 -7.46 9.48 -15.58
CA ILE A 210 -7.76 8.12 -16.04
C ILE A 210 -7.86 7.20 -14.80
N PRO A 211 -8.88 6.31 -14.72
CA PRO A 211 -8.95 5.32 -13.63
C PRO A 211 -7.72 4.43 -13.56
N GLY A 212 -7.29 4.07 -12.35
CA GLY A 212 -6.08 3.28 -12.14
C GLY A 212 -6.06 1.98 -12.93
N LYS A 213 -7.17 1.22 -12.94
CA LYS A 213 -7.28 -0.03 -13.72
C LYS A 213 -7.35 0.15 -15.24
N ASP A 214 -7.50 1.38 -15.72
CA ASP A 214 -7.47 1.75 -17.15
C ASP A 214 -6.09 2.33 -17.56
N ASN A 215 -5.04 1.99 -16.85
CA ASN A 215 -3.68 2.54 -16.99
C ASN A 215 -3.57 4.02 -16.55
N GLY A 216 -4.42 4.47 -15.63
CA GLY A 216 -4.32 5.77 -14.99
C GLY A 216 -3.25 5.82 -13.91
N PHE A 217 -3.12 6.98 -13.24
CA PHE A 217 -2.22 7.14 -12.11
C PHE A 217 -2.69 6.27 -10.93
N ASP A 218 -1.80 5.41 -10.44
CA ASP A 218 -2.12 4.41 -9.45
C ASP A 218 -0.88 3.93 -8.70
N ILE A 219 -0.90 4.05 -7.39
CA ILE A 219 0.21 3.69 -6.49
C ILE A 219 -0.02 2.28 -5.95
N GLU A 220 1.05 1.46 -5.92
CA GLU A 220 1.00 0.07 -5.45
C GLU A 220 2.14 -0.27 -4.47
N GLY A 221 2.97 0.70 -4.09
CA GLY A 221 4.05 0.41 -3.18
C GLY A 221 4.66 1.63 -2.53
N LEU A 222 5.24 1.42 -1.34
CA LEU A 222 5.89 2.45 -0.55
C LEU A 222 7.10 1.88 0.18
N VAL A 223 8.24 2.56 0.07
CA VAL A 223 9.43 2.30 0.87
C VAL A 223 9.98 3.60 1.41
N VAL A 224 10.41 3.60 2.67
CA VAL A 224 11.17 4.68 3.31
C VAL A 224 12.62 4.24 3.40
N ASP A 225 13.54 5.06 2.86
CA ASP A 225 14.98 4.84 2.89
C ASP A 225 15.67 6.12 3.38
N GLY A 226 15.93 6.20 4.67
CA GLY A 226 16.44 7.41 5.32
C GLY A 226 15.46 8.57 5.18
N ASN A 227 15.87 9.61 4.46
CA ASN A 227 15.04 10.80 4.20
C ASN A 227 14.31 10.78 2.85
N ARG A 228 14.24 9.62 2.19
CA ARG A 228 13.58 9.45 0.89
C ARG A 228 12.35 8.57 1.01
N LEU A 229 11.30 8.96 0.31
CA LEU A 229 10.15 8.11 0.05
C LEU A 229 10.23 7.59 -1.39
N LEU A 230 10.18 6.28 -1.56
CA LEU A 230 10.13 5.61 -2.84
C LEU A 230 8.71 5.06 -3.04
N ILE A 231 8.01 5.57 -4.04
CA ILE A 231 6.60 5.24 -4.32
C ILE A 231 6.54 4.50 -5.65
N GLY A 232 6.15 3.23 -5.60
CA GLY A 232 6.00 2.37 -6.78
C GLY A 232 4.65 2.60 -7.46
N LEU A 233 4.65 2.79 -8.78
CA LEU A 233 3.44 2.96 -9.56
C LEU A 233 3.07 1.66 -10.29
N ARG A 234 1.79 1.22 -10.18
CA ARG A 234 1.18 0.25 -11.08
C ARG A 234 0.88 0.89 -12.43
N GLY A 235 0.41 2.11 -12.41
CA GLY A 235 0.07 2.91 -13.58
C GLY A 235 0.50 4.36 -13.47
N PRO A 236 0.74 5.02 -14.60
CA PRO A 236 0.72 4.47 -15.96
C PRO A 236 1.94 3.62 -16.28
N VAL A 237 1.74 2.59 -17.10
CA VAL A 237 2.84 1.87 -17.76
C VAL A 237 3.15 2.59 -19.08
N LEU A 238 4.32 3.22 -19.16
CA LEU A 238 4.74 4.03 -20.31
C LEU A 238 5.55 3.17 -21.30
N ARG A 239 4.89 2.62 -22.34
CA ARG A 239 5.52 1.75 -23.36
C ARG A 239 6.29 0.57 -22.74
N GLY A 240 5.73 -0.06 -21.71
CA GLY A 240 6.35 -1.20 -21.04
C GLY A 240 7.29 -0.83 -19.88
N TRP A 241 7.45 0.45 -19.56
CA TRP A 241 8.21 0.92 -18.43
C TRP A 241 7.29 1.20 -17.24
N SER A 242 7.58 0.61 -16.11
CA SER A 242 7.01 1.00 -14.82
C SER A 242 7.81 2.16 -14.22
N ALA A 243 7.16 2.96 -13.38
CA ALA A 243 7.77 4.13 -12.78
C ALA A 243 7.88 4.00 -11.26
N LEU A 244 8.91 4.64 -10.73
CA LEU A 244 9.13 4.85 -9.32
C LEU A 244 9.29 6.36 -9.09
N LEU A 245 8.49 6.92 -8.17
CA LEU A 245 8.66 8.30 -7.73
C LEU A 245 9.60 8.32 -6.52
N GLU A 246 10.54 9.25 -6.50
CA GLU A 246 11.40 9.55 -5.35
C GLU A 246 11.06 10.95 -4.85
N ILE A 247 10.76 11.06 -3.54
CA ILE A 247 10.41 12.29 -2.84
C ILE A 247 11.37 12.50 -1.68
#